data_9c43cb3613822856e7e61993b6542ace
#
_entry.id   9c43cb3613822856e7e61993b6542ace
#
_cell.length_a   1.000
_cell.length_b   1.000
_cell.length_c   1.000
_cell.angle_alpha   90.00
_cell.angle_beta   90.00
_cell.angle_gamma   90.00
#
_symmetry.space_group_name_H-M   'P 1'
#
loop_
_entity.id
_entity.type
_entity.pdbx_description
1 polymer ?
#
loop_
_entity_poly.entity_id
_entity_poly.type
_entity_poly.pdbx_seq_one_letter_code
_entity_poly.pdbx_strand_id
1 'polypeptide(L)'
;MYAKTHLCDIFNCRNKNKMAQVKITIMKKVIHQDLIDKYENPIEHACDMQVGQAFITDGYRKPEGLCESSWQSMREFAFALVSGGGNFYDGWMKNKHSAIISCNDGFRPVSFLLETVE
;
A
#
# COMPACT_ATOMS: atom_id res chain seq x y z
N MET A 1 -6.35 -32.73 5.33
CA MET A 1 -5.50 -32.75 5.94
C MET A 1 -5.28 -32.42 6.32
N TYR A 2 -5.22 -32.42 6.02
CA TYR A 2 -4.34 -32.12 6.46
C TYR A 2 -4.12 -31.96 6.38
N ALA A 3 -4.64 -32.24 5.43
CA ALA A 3 -3.79 -32.33 5.72
C ALA A 3 -3.44 -32.13 5.55
N LYS A 4 -3.77 -31.91 5.01
CA LYS A 4 -3.03 -31.76 5.24
C LYS A 4 -2.81 -31.21 5.49
N THR A 5 -3.22 -31.33 5.05
CA THR A 5 -2.49 -30.98 5.60
C THR A 5 -2.41 -30.41 6.03
N HIS A 6 -2.50 -30.44 5.78
CA HIS A 6 -1.78 -30.07 6.59
C HIS A 6 -1.32 -29.53 7.00
N LEU A 7 -1.49 -29.44 6.64
CA LEU A 7 -0.57 -29.11 7.26
C LEU A 7 0.04 -28.81 7.01
N CYS A 8 -0.18 -28.72 6.58
CA CYS A 8 0.77 -28.43 6.62
C CYS A 8 0.97 -28.16 6.78
N ASP A 9 0.67 -28.26 6.53
CA ASP A 9 1.27 -28.01 7.02
C ASP A 9 1.41 -27.37 7.36
N ILE A 10 1.09 -27.40 7.23
CA ILE A 10 1.57 -26.91 7.78
C ILE A 10 2.06 -26.55 7.77
N PHE A 11 1.89 -26.59 7.48
CA PHE A 11 2.76 -26.19 7.49
C PHE A 11 3.18 -26.09 6.76
N ASN A 12 2.78 -26.33 6.39
CA ASN A 12 3.39 -26.12 5.77
C ASN A 12 3.39 -25.98 4.95
N CYS A 13 3.07 -26.00 4.78
CA CYS A 13 3.33 -25.74 4.33
C CYS A 13 3.16 -25.35 3.48
N ARG A 14 2.95 -25.14 3.01
CA ARG A 14 2.97 -24.64 2.64
C ARG A 14 3.40 -24.24 2.05
N ASN A 15 3.32 -24.07 1.52
CA ASN A 15 3.76 -23.41 1.41
C ASN A 15 4.20 -22.91 1.75
N LYS A 16 4.25 -23.13 1.61
CA LYS A 16 4.74 -22.50 2.16
C LYS A 16 5.61 -21.66 2.00
N ASN A 17 5.75 -21.45 1.74
CA ASN A 17 6.91 -20.77 1.41
C ASN A 17 6.72 -19.59 0.55
N LYS A 18 5.66 -19.57 -0.13
CA LYS A 18 5.27 -18.47 -0.91
C LYS A 18 4.53 -17.55 -0.02
N MET A 19 5.11 -16.44 0.33
CA MET A 19 4.48 -15.46 1.18
C MET A 19 3.71 -14.49 0.31
N ALA A 20 2.56 -14.05 0.78
CA ALA A 20 1.81 -13.00 0.13
C ALA A 20 2.62 -11.71 0.14
N GLN A 21 2.45 -10.93 -0.88
CA GLN A 21 3.07 -9.63 -1.01
C GLN A 21 2.01 -8.61 -1.35
N VAL A 22 2.36 -7.35 -1.22
CA VAL A 22 1.47 -6.25 -1.58
C VAL A 22 2.11 -5.45 -2.69
N LYS A 23 1.33 -5.20 -3.74
CA LYS A 23 1.73 -4.30 -4.81
C LYS A 23 1.12 -2.94 -4.52
N ILE A 24 1.96 -1.92 -4.53
CA ILE A 24 1.56 -0.53 -4.30
C ILE A 24 1.74 0.20 -5.62
N THR A 25 0.65 0.72 -6.17
CA THR A 25 0.68 1.42 -7.46
C THR A 25 0.24 2.86 -7.26
N ILE A 26 0.99 3.80 -7.83
CA ILE A 26 0.63 5.21 -7.80
C ILE A 26 -0.47 5.42 -8.84
N MET A 27 -1.66 5.78 -8.37
CA MET A 27 -2.83 5.87 -9.24
C MET A 27 -3.14 7.29 -9.67
N LYS A 28 -2.88 8.26 -8.80
CA LYS A 28 -3.30 9.63 -9.09
C LYS A 28 -2.50 10.60 -8.24
N LYS A 29 -2.21 11.76 -8.84
CA LYS A 29 -1.60 12.88 -8.13
C LYS A 29 -2.52 14.08 -8.29
N VAL A 30 -2.74 14.81 -7.21
CA VAL A 30 -3.60 15.98 -7.20
C VAL A 30 -2.80 17.16 -6.66
N ILE A 31 -3.05 18.35 -7.17
CA ILE A 31 -2.43 19.58 -6.71
C ILE A 31 -3.53 20.54 -6.29
N HIS A 32 -3.47 20.97 -5.03
CA HIS A 32 -4.38 21.99 -4.52
C HIS A 32 -3.69 23.35 -4.58
N GLN A 33 -3.69 23.94 -5.77
CA GLN A 33 -2.94 25.16 -6.02
C GLN A 33 -3.40 26.31 -5.13
N ASP A 34 -4.69 26.37 -4.84
CA ASP A 34 -5.23 27.41 -3.99
C ASP A 34 -4.68 27.34 -2.57
N LEU A 35 -4.51 26.13 -2.05
CA LEU A 35 -3.95 25.94 -0.71
C LEU A 35 -2.44 26.23 -0.70
N ILE A 36 -1.76 25.83 -1.76
CA ILE A 36 -0.33 26.09 -1.90
C ILE A 36 -0.07 27.58 -1.90
N ASP A 37 -0.82 28.32 -2.70
CA ASP A 37 -0.62 29.76 -2.84
C ASP A 37 -0.85 30.50 -1.51
N LYS A 38 -1.78 29.99 -0.72
CA LYS A 38 -2.18 30.68 0.50
C LYS A 38 -1.36 30.28 1.73
N TYR A 39 -0.91 29.03 1.78
CA TYR A 39 -0.37 28.48 3.03
C TYR A 39 1.04 27.92 2.94
N GLU A 40 1.51 27.55 1.78
CA GLU A 40 2.78 26.85 1.69
C GLU A 40 3.92 27.82 1.42
N ASN A 41 5.00 27.67 2.17
CA ASN A 41 6.24 28.40 1.85
C ASN A 41 6.84 27.80 0.58
N PRO A 42 7.61 28.60 -0.17
CA PRO A 42 8.29 28.04 -1.35
C PRO A 42 9.14 26.84 -0.98
N ILE A 43 9.05 25.79 -1.78
CA ILE A 43 9.84 24.57 -1.57
C ILE A 43 10.69 24.32 -2.82
N GLU A 44 11.85 23.73 -2.57
CA GLU A 44 12.80 23.47 -3.65
C GLU A 44 12.44 22.24 -4.44
N HIS A 45 11.92 21.22 -3.73
CA HIS A 45 11.60 19.95 -4.34
C HIS A 45 10.19 19.51 -3.97
N ALA A 46 9.40 19.24 -4.96
CA ALA A 46 8.12 18.62 -4.77
C ALA A 46 8.29 17.10 -4.89
N CYS A 47 7.22 16.35 -4.60
CA CYS A 47 7.21 14.92 -4.76
C CYS A 47 7.42 14.55 -6.24
N ASP A 48 8.36 13.64 -6.50
CA ASP A 48 8.71 13.24 -7.86
C ASP A 48 8.11 11.89 -8.26
N MET A 49 7.17 11.37 -7.49
CA MET A 49 6.52 10.11 -7.80
C MET A 49 5.67 10.23 -9.06
N GLN A 50 5.64 9.17 -9.86
CA GLN A 50 4.97 9.18 -11.16
C GLN A 50 3.79 8.23 -11.16
N VAL A 51 2.67 8.66 -11.74
CA VAL A 51 1.50 7.81 -11.92
C VAL A 51 1.91 6.57 -12.72
N GLY A 52 1.48 5.40 -12.24
CA GLY A 52 1.82 4.12 -12.87
C GLY A 52 3.03 3.44 -12.25
N GLN A 53 3.82 4.16 -11.47
CA GLN A 53 4.97 3.59 -10.78
C GLN A 53 4.46 2.59 -9.73
N ALA A 54 5.14 1.45 -9.61
CA ALA A 54 4.68 0.40 -8.71
C ALA A 54 5.83 -0.10 -7.84
N PHE A 55 5.46 -0.59 -6.67
CA PHE A 55 6.38 -1.12 -5.66
C PHE A 55 5.82 -2.42 -5.13
N ILE A 56 6.72 -3.32 -4.71
CA ILE A 56 6.33 -4.58 -4.06
C ILE A 56 6.90 -4.58 -2.66
N THR A 57 6.09 -4.94 -1.68
CA THR A 57 6.54 -5.04 -0.30
C THR A 57 6.08 -6.34 0.33
N ASP A 58 6.83 -6.81 1.32
CA ASP A 58 6.43 -7.94 2.15
C ASP A 58 5.43 -7.55 3.24
N GLY A 59 5.02 -6.29 3.28
CA GLY A 59 4.07 -5.80 4.26
C GLY A 59 4.70 -5.29 5.54
N TYR A 60 5.98 -5.52 5.73
CA TYR A 60 6.69 -5.13 6.96
C TYR A 60 7.68 -4.01 6.74
N ARG A 61 8.27 -3.96 5.57
CA ARG A 61 9.33 -3.01 5.27
C ARG A 61 8.95 -2.12 4.12
N LYS A 62 9.34 -0.86 4.24
CA LYS A 62 9.09 0.12 3.18
C LYS A 62 9.84 -0.32 1.92
N PRO A 63 9.17 -0.40 0.77
CA PRO A 63 9.87 -0.69 -0.47
C PRO A 63 10.82 0.45 -0.82
N GLU A 64 11.92 0.10 -1.45
CA GLU A 64 12.91 1.07 -1.86
C GLU A 64 12.29 2.05 -2.86
N GLY A 65 12.56 3.32 -2.68
CA GLY A 65 12.05 4.35 -3.56
C GLY A 65 10.74 4.98 -3.13
N LEU A 66 10.03 4.36 -2.19
CA LEU A 66 8.79 4.94 -1.67
C LEU A 66 9.14 5.89 -0.52
N CYS A 67 8.52 7.06 -0.50
CA CYS A 67 8.84 8.04 0.53
C CYS A 67 8.27 7.60 1.89
N GLU A 68 8.93 8.06 2.95
CA GLU A 68 8.60 7.65 4.30
C GLU A 68 7.18 8.06 4.70
N SER A 69 6.78 9.28 4.34
CA SER A 69 5.45 9.76 4.74
C SER A 69 4.33 8.95 4.07
N SER A 70 4.54 8.55 2.82
CA SER A 70 3.57 7.69 2.14
C SER A 70 3.50 6.33 2.81
N TRP A 71 4.66 5.76 3.14
CA TRP A 71 4.70 4.45 3.80
C TRP A 71 3.98 4.51 5.15
N GLN A 72 4.17 5.57 5.91
CA GLN A 72 3.50 5.71 7.20
C GLN A 72 1.98 5.77 7.07
N SER A 73 1.49 6.31 5.98
CA SER A 73 0.04 6.38 5.75
C SER A 73 -0.57 5.02 5.42
N MET A 74 0.23 4.08 4.88
CA MET A 74 -0.31 2.85 4.33
C MET A 74 0.19 1.57 5.00
N ARG A 75 1.18 1.65 5.88
CA ARG A 75 1.85 0.44 6.38
C ARG A 75 0.91 -0.52 7.10
N GLU A 76 -0.05 -0.01 7.83
CA GLU A 76 -0.99 -0.87 8.54
C GLU A 76 -1.88 -1.64 7.57
N PHE A 77 -2.27 -0.99 6.48
CA PHE A 77 -3.06 -1.67 5.45
C PHE A 77 -2.23 -2.73 4.73
N ALA A 78 -0.97 -2.41 4.43
CA ALA A 78 -0.07 -3.37 3.80
C ALA A 78 0.13 -4.59 4.70
N PHE A 79 0.36 -4.37 5.99
CA PHE A 79 0.54 -5.45 6.95
C PHE A 79 -0.70 -6.33 7.02
N ALA A 80 -1.89 -5.72 7.09
CA ALA A 80 -3.13 -6.47 7.15
C ALA A 80 -3.30 -7.33 5.90
N LEU A 81 -2.99 -6.77 4.73
CA LEU A 81 -3.16 -7.50 3.47
C LEU A 81 -2.24 -8.71 3.38
N VAL A 82 -0.96 -8.58 3.77
CA VAL A 82 -0.05 -9.74 3.69
C VAL A 82 -0.39 -10.78 4.74
N SER A 83 -1.11 -10.40 5.79
CA SER A 83 -1.53 -11.32 6.84
C SER A 83 -2.86 -12.00 6.50
N GLY A 84 -3.37 -11.82 5.30
CA GLY A 84 -4.62 -12.44 4.86
C GLY A 84 -5.86 -11.61 5.16
N GLY A 85 -5.70 -10.41 5.68
CA GLY A 85 -6.81 -9.54 5.99
C GLY A 85 -7.32 -8.79 4.78
N GLY A 86 -8.31 -7.96 5.01
CA GLY A 86 -8.91 -7.17 3.96
C GLY A 86 -10.28 -6.68 4.40
N ASN A 87 -11.11 -6.40 3.38
CA ASN A 87 -12.47 -5.92 3.61
C ASN A 87 -12.51 -4.74 4.57
N PHE A 88 -11.60 -3.80 4.35
CA PHE A 88 -11.47 -2.62 5.21
C PHE A 88 -12.77 -1.85 5.22
N TYR A 89 -13.14 -1.35 6.40
CA TYR A 89 -14.36 -0.57 6.61
C TYR A 89 -15.62 -1.32 6.13
N ASP A 90 -15.55 -2.65 6.11
CA ASP A 90 -16.69 -3.52 5.83
C ASP A 90 -17.38 -3.15 4.51
N GLY A 91 -16.72 -3.46 3.41
CA GLY A 91 -17.29 -3.26 2.08
C GLY A 91 -16.86 -1.98 1.39
N TRP A 92 -15.80 -1.37 1.87
CA TRP A 92 -15.31 -0.12 1.29
C TRP A 92 -14.78 -0.30 -0.13
N MET A 93 -13.97 -1.34 -0.36
CA MET A 93 -13.35 -1.58 -1.66
C MET A 93 -14.11 -2.65 -2.43
N LYS A 94 -14.22 -2.47 -3.75
CA LYS A 94 -14.81 -3.51 -4.60
C LYS A 94 -14.02 -4.81 -4.50
N ASN A 95 -12.69 -4.71 -4.50
CA ASN A 95 -11.82 -5.86 -4.23
C ASN A 95 -11.50 -5.85 -2.74
N LYS A 96 -11.96 -6.88 -2.02
CA LYS A 96 -11.79 -6.95 -0.57
C LYS A 96 -10.32 -7.00 -0.15
N HIS A 97 -9.44 -7.44 -1.04
CA HIS A 97 -8.02 -7.59 -0.74
C HIS A 97 -7.22 -6.43 -1.32
N SER A 98 -7.76 -5.23 -1.17
CA SER A 98 -7.11 -4.02 -1.68
C SER A 98 -7.51 -2.83 -0.83
N ALA A 99 -6.81 -1.73 -1.03
CA ALA A 99 -7.10 -0.46 -0.36
C ALA A 99 -6.61 0.69 -1.23
N ILE A 100 -7.33 1.78 -1.20
CA ILE A 100 -6.88 3.05 -1.80
C ILE A 100 -6.47 3.95 -0.65
N ILE A 101 -5.20 4.33 -0.61
CA ILE A 101 -4.64 5.11 0.50
C ILE A 101 -3.97 6.35 -0.09
N SER A 102 -4.16 7.48 0.56
CA SER A 102 -3.50 8.73 0.17
C SER A 102 -2.30 8.97 1.08
N CYS A 103 -1.25 9.58 0.54
CA CYS A 103 -0.21 10.12 1.40
C CYS A 103 -0.80 11.29 2.20
N ASN A 104 -0.05 11.75 3.21
CA ASN A 104 -0.57 12.76 4.14
C ASN A 104 -0.20 14.18 3.74
N ASP A 105 0.22 14.41 2.50
CA ASP A 105 0.50 15.76 2.02
C ASP A 105 -0.81 16.42 1.61
N GLY A 106 -1.19 17.46 2.33
CA GLY A 106 -2.45 18.15 2.05
C GLY A 106 -2.39 19.08 0.86
N PHE A 107 -1.21 19.39 0.34
CA PHE A 107 -1.06 20.26 -0.81
C PHE A 107 -1.00 19.48 -2.12
N ARG A 108 -0.30 18.35 -2.12
CA ARG A 108 -0.10 17.51 -3.32
C ARG A 108 -0.32 16.05 -2.99
N PRO A 109 -1.57 15.68 -2.65
CA PRO A 109 -1.82 14.28 -2.25
C PRO A 109 -1.63 13.31 -3.40
N VAL A 110 -1.07 12.16 -3.08
CA VAL A 110 -0.85 11.07 -4.03
C VAL A 110 -1.69 9.90 -3.56
N SER A 111 -2.46 9.32 -4.47
CA SER A 111 -3.31 8.16 -4.17
C SER A 111 -2.63 6.90 -4.63
N PHE A 112 -2.61 5.90 -3.75
CA PHE A 112 -1.98 4.61 -3.99
C PHE A 112 -3.02 3.51 -3.94
N LEU A 113 -2.89 2.54 -4.83
CA LEU A 113 -3.69 1.32 -4.77
C LEU A 113 -2.80 0.22 -4.19
N LEU A 114 -3.23 -0.37 -3.10
CA LEU A 114 -2.57 -1.50 -2.47
C LEU A 114 -3.36 -2.75 -2.80
N GLU A 115 -2.69 -3.78 -3.33
CA GLU A 115 -3.33 -5.03 -3.71
C GLU A 115 -2.50 -6.19 -3.24
N THR A 116 -3.16 -7.21 -2.71
CA THR A 116 -2.49 -8.46 -2.38
C THR A 116 -2.10 -9.16 -3.69
N VAL A 117 -0.84 -9.61 -3.75
CA VAL A 117 -0.35 -10.42 -4.88
C VAL A 117 0.35 -11.65 -4.32
N GLU A 118 0.38 -12.69 -5.11
CA GLU A 118 1.01 -13.94 -4.69
C GLU A 118 2.05 -14.40 -5.65
#